data_72122f336e85aa13b5505b1af5b10a64
#
_entry.id   72122f336e85aa13b5505b1af5b10a64
#
_cell.length_a   1.000
_cell.length_b   1.000
_cell.length_c   1.000
_cell.angle_alpha   90.00
_cell.angle_beta   90.00
_cell.angle_gamma   90.00
#
_symmetry.space_group_name_H-M   'P 1'
#
loop_
_entity.id
_entity.type
_entity.pdbx_description
1 polymer ?
#
loop_
_entity_poly.entity_id
_entity_poly.type
_entity_poly.pdbx_seq_one_letter_code
_entity_poly.pdbx_strand_id
1 'polypeptide(L)'
;MAAHAATKSMLFLATAEMDDACGGTHLRRNLRGAFYRAPLLALAFSLGALNLTGVPLLSVFMTKVTLTQAAIDVGGRHMGIILAAVAISTLLNAAYFLGTAVELFIPTKEGDVVLPPTVKKNKYTAVSMVCLIVMNLLLGIFSQPILSVLAEGLTRFA
;
A
#
# COMPACT_ATOMS: atom_id res chain seq x y z
N MET A 1 11.36 2.58 6.89
CA MET A 1 10.33 3.31 7.66
C MET A 1 9.53 4.26 6.76
N ALA A 2 10.14 5.23 6.05
CA ALA A 2 9.44 6.21 5.20
C ALA A 2 8.48 5.59 4.17
N ALA A 3 8.92 4.57 3.42
CA ALA A 3 8.10 3.86 2.43
C ALA A 3 6.82 3.26 3.03
N HIS A 4 6.94 2.64 4.20
CA HIS A 4 5.80 2.06 4.90
C HIS A 4 4.83 3.12 5.43
N ALA A 5 5.37 4.22 5.95
CA ALA A 5 4.55 5.36 6.41
C ALA A 5 3.77 5.97 5.26
N ALA A 6 4.42 6.26 4.12
CA ALA A 6 3.77 6.81 2.93
C ALA A 6 2.66 5.89 2.39
N THR A 7 2.93 4.57 2.34
CA THR A 7 1.95 3.59 1.86
C THR A 7 0.74 3.51 2.79
N LYS A 8 0.96 3.47 4.10
CA LYS A 8 -0.13 3.43 5.08
C LYS A 8 -0.95 4.71 5.07
N SER A 9 -0.30 5.88 5.00
CA SER A 9 -1.02 7.16 4.91
C SER A 9 -1.93 7.20 3.68
N MET A 10 -1.45 6.70 2.53
CA MET A 10 -2.24 6.61 1.31
C MET A 10 -3.44 5.67 1.47
N LEU A 11 -3.25 4.48 2.07
CA LEU A 11 -4.33 3.53 2.31
C LEU A 11 -5.38 4.09 3.27
N PHE A 12 -4.96 4.70 4.39
CA PHE A 12 -5.89 5.27 5.35
C PHE A 12 -6.69 6.43 4.75
N LEU A 13 -6.03 7.31 4.00
CA LEU A 13 -6.70 8.42 3.34
C LEU A 13 -7.73 7.93 2.31
N ALA A 14 -7.36 6.93 1.48
CA ALA A 14 -8.26 6.34 0.51
C ALA A 14 -9.46 5.65 1.20
N THR A 15 -9.21 4.92 2.28
CA THR A 15 -10.26 4.22 3.03
C THR A 15 -11.21 5.20 3.73
N ALA A 16 -10.69 6.25 4.36
CA ALA A 16 -11.50 7.25 5.03
C ALA A 16 -12.45 7.96 4.07
N GLU A 17 -11.96 8.40 2.92
CA GLU A 17 -12.80 9.05 1.90
C GLU A 17 -13.85 8.09 1.31
N MET A 18 -13.52 6.81 1.13
CA MET A 18 -14.49 5.81 0.69
C MET A 18 -15.55 5.54 1.75
N ASP A 19 -15.16 5.48 3.01
CA ASP A 19 -16.06 5.25 4.13
C ASP A 19 -17.02 6.43 4.34
N ASP A 20 -16.51 7.64 4.31
CA ASP A 20 -17.32 8.86 4.36
C ASP A 20 -18.33 8.91 3.20
N ALA A 21 -17.92 8.50 2.00
CA ALA A 21 -18.80 8.43 0.84
C ALA A 21 -19.90 7.36 0.96
N CYS A 22 -19.63 6.29 1.72
CA CYS A 22 -20.60 5.22 2.01
C CYS A 22 -21.49 5.51 3.23
N GLY A 23 -21.39 6.70 3.85
CA GLY A 23 -22.16 7.04 5.04
C GLY A 23 -21.71 6.31 6.32
N GLY A 24 -20.43 5.94 6.41
CA GLY A 24 -19.83 5.32 7.60
C GLY A 24 -20.23 3.84 7.81
N THR A 25 -20.62 3.15 6.78
CA THR A 25 -21.11 1.74 6.90
C THR A 25 -20.03 0.68 6.94
N HIS A 26 -18.77 0.98 6.98
CA HIS A 26 -17.57 0.11 7.15
C HIS A 26 -17.63 -1.30 6.52
N LEU A 27 -18.56 -1.58 5.60
CA LEU A 27 -18.74 -2.87 4.99
C LEU A 27 -17.93 -2.96 3.69
N ARG A 28 -17.03 -3.93 3.64
CA ARG A 28 -16.24 -4.24 2.44
C ARG A 28 -17.10 -4.39 1.17
N ARG A 29 -18.28 -4.94 1.30
CA ARG A 29 -19.24 -5.11 0.19
C ARG A 29 -19.67 -3.79 -0.45
N ASN A 30 -19.72 -2.70 0.32
CA ASN A 30 -20.10 -1.38 -0.15
C ASN A 30 -19.04 -0.72 -1.05
N LEU A 31 -17.81 -1.27 -1.06
CA LEU A 31 -16.70 -0.79 -1.87
C LEU A 31 -16.74 -1.34 -3.31
N ARG A 32 -17.64 -2.26 -3.62
CA ARG A 32 -17.77 -2.82 -4.98
C ARG A 32 -18.07 -1.73 -6.00
N GLY A 33 -17.34 -1.78 -7.12
CA GLY A 33 -17.49 -0.81 -8.18
C GLY A 33 -16.96 0.59 -7.86
N ALA A 34 -16.21 0.77 -6.77
CA ALA A 34 -15.62 2.05 -6.40
C ALA A 34 -14.73 2.62 -7.53
N PHE A 35 -14.07 1.77 -8.30
CA PHE A 35 -13.27 2.18 -9.45
C PHE A 35 -14.07 3.00 -10.48
N TYR A 36 -15.30 2.61 -10.75
CA TYR A 36 -16.14 3.30 -11.74
C TYR A 36 -16.69 4.65 -11.26
N ARG A 37 -16.66 4.91 -9.96
CA ARG A 37 -17.24 6.10 -9.33
C ARG A 37 -16.21 7.04 -8.73
N ALA A 38 -15.16 6.48 -8.17
CA ALA A 38 -14.04 7.20 -7.55
C ALA A 38 -12.71 6.57 -7.97
N PRO A 39 -12.30 6.69 -9.25
CA PRO A 39 -11.16 5.96 -9.78
C PRO A 39 -9.85 6.31 -9.06
N LEU A 40 -9.65 7.56 -8.64
CA LEU A 40 -8.45 7.98 -7.92
C LEU A 40 -8.33 7.26 -6.56
N LEU A 41 -9.43 7.14 -5.81
CA LEU A 41 -9.47 6.47 -4.52
C LEU A 41 -9.18 4.97 -4.68
N ALA A 42 -9.84 4.34 -5.65
CA ALA A 42 -9.66 2.92 -5.95
C ALA A 42 -8.24 2.61 -6.43
N LEU A 43 -7.65 3.46 -7.27
CA LEU A 43 -6.25 3.32 -7.70
C LEU A 43 -5.28 3.51 -6.54
N ALA A 44 -5.47 4.54 -5.71
CA ALA A 44 -4.62 4.78 -4.54
C ALA A 44 -4.65 3.59 -3.58
N PHE A 45 -5.85 3.07 -3.28
CA PHE A 45 -6.00 1.88 -2.44
C PHE A 45 -5.32 0.66 -3.07
N SER A 46 -5.54 0.40 -4.35
CA SER A 46 -4.97 -0.77 -5.06
C SER A 46 -3.45 -0.71 -5.13
N LEU A 47 -2.88 0.46 -5.43
CA LEU A 47 -1.43 0.67 -5.41
C LEU A 47 -0.85 0.47 -4.01
N GLY A 48 -1.52 0.97 -2.98
CA GLY A 48 -1.12 0.75 -1.58
C GLY A 48 -1.18 -0.73 -1.18
N ALA A 49 -2.22 -1.43 -1.58
CA ALA A 49 -2.40 -2.87 -1.38
C ALA A 49 -1.27 -3.69 -2.02
N LEU A 50 -0.96 -3.40 -3.29
CA LEU A 50 0.13 -4.02 -4.04
C LEU A 50 1.49 -3.71 -3.41
N ASN A 51 1.68 -2.47 -2.94
CA ASN A 51 2.91 -2.07 -2.27
C ASN A 51 3.13 -2.82 -0.96
N LEU A 52 2.12 -2.93 -0.08
CA LEU A 52 2.23 -3.70 1.17
C LEU A 52 2.43 -5.20 0.94
N THR A 53 1.85 -5.73 -0.13
CA THR A 53 2.09 -7.12 -0.53
C THR A 53 3.53 -7.33 -0.96
N GLY A 54 4.19 -6.30 -1.47
CA GLY A 54 5.59 -6.35 -1.89
C GLY A 54 5.73 -6.73 -3.37
N VAL A 55 4.92 -6.12 -4.22
CA VAL A 55 5.08 -6.25 -5.67
C VAL A 55 6.38 -5.55 -6.10
N PRO A 56 7.21 -6.17 -6.95
CA PRO A 56 8.40 -5.54 -7.51
C PRO A 56 8.11 -4.16 -8.09
N LEU A 57 9.08 -3.26 -8.08
CA LEU A 57 9.03 -1.85 -8.45
C LEU A 57 8.41 -0.92 -7.37
N LEU A 58 7.74 -1.47 -6.37
CA LEU A 58 7.18 -0.68 -5.29
C LEU A 58 8.11 -0.63 -4.07
N SER A 59 8.00 0.43 -3.27
CA SER A 59 8.96 0.78 -2.22
C SER A 59 9.11 -0.27 -1.10
N VAL A 60 8.03 -0.97 -0.75
CA VAL A 60 8.03 -1.98 0.32
C VAL A 60 8.74 -3.27 -0.13
N PHE A 61 8.75 -3.58 -1.44
CA PHE A 61 9.49 -4.73 -1.97
C PHE A 61 10.98 -4.65 -1.63
N MET A 62 11.62 -3.51 -1.88
CA MET A 62 13.05 -3.33 -1.58
C MET A 62 13.35 -3.43 -0.08
N THR A 63 12.44 -2.95 0.77
CA THR A 63 12.57 -3.11 2.23
C THR A 63 12.56 -4.59 2.63
N LYS A 64 11.71 -5.41 2.01
CA LYS A 64 11.65 -6.85 2.26
C LYS A 64 12.91 -7.56 1.76
N VAL A 65 13.41 -7.18 0.57
CA VAL A 65 14.66 -7.74 0.00
C VAL A 65 15.85 -7.44 0.91
N THR A 66 16.03 -6.20 1.33
CA THR A 66 17.13 -5.80 2.25
C THR A 66 17.03 -6.53 3.59
N LEU A 67 15.82 -6.66 4.14
CA LEU A 67 15.63 -7.40 5.39
C LEU A 67 15.96 -8.89 5.24
N THR A 68 15.58 -9.48 4.11
CA THR A 68 15.87 -10.88 3.77
C THR A 68 17.38 -11.10 3.63
N GLN A 69 18.08 -10.21 2.93
CA GLN A 69 19.53 -10.26 2.78
C GLN A 69 20.24 -10.15 4.14
N ALA A 70 19.86 -9.16 4.94
CA ALA A 70 20.42 -9.01 6.30
C ALA A 70 20.17 -10.25 7.17
N ALA A 71 19.02 -10.91 7.03
CA ALA A 71 18.75 -12.15 7.74
C ALA A 71 19.66 -13.31 7.30
N ILE A 72 19.98 -13.39 6.00
CA ILE A 72 20.89 -14.41 5.44
C ILE A 72 22.31 -14.16 5.95
N ASP A 73 22.76 -12.91 6.00
CA ASP A 73 24.09 -12.53 6.45
C ASP A 73 24.32 -12.87 7.94
N VAL A 74 23.27 -12.71 8.77
CA VAL A 74 23.33 -13.10 10.20
C VAL A 74 23.37 -14.64 10.36
N GLY A 75 22.67 -15.38 9.50
CA GLY A 75 22.62 -16.83 9.51
C GLY A 75 21.95 -17.47 10.74
N GLY A 76 22.12 -18.77 10.88
CA GLY A 76 21.67 -19.51 12.04
C GLY A 76 20.14 -19.52 12.27
N ARG A 77 19.73 -19.71 13.54
CA ARG A 77 18.31 -19.78 13.92
C ARG A 77 17.56 -18.50 13.64
N HIS A 78 18.20 -17.35 13.80
CA HIS A 78 17.59 -16.03 13.57
C HIS A 78 17.20 -15.81 12.12
N MET A 79 17.96 -16.31 11.17
CA MET A 79 17.62 -16.30 9.74
C MET A 79 16.24 -16.92 9.49
N GLY A 80 16.01 -18.14 9.99
CA GLY A 80 14.75 -18.84 9.80
C GLY A 80 13.55 -18.08 10.37
N ILE A 81 13.69 -17.48 11.56
CA ILE A 81 12.63 -16.70 12.23
C ILE A 81 12.30 -15.45 11.40
N ILE A 82 13.30 -14.71 10.94
CA ILE A 82 13.07 -13.47 10.17
C ILE A 82 12.44 -13.79 8.81
N LEU A 83 12.92 -14.81 8.11
CA LEU A 83 12.35 -15.24 6.83
C LEU A 83 10.89 -15.68 6.98
N ALA A 84 10.59 -16.47 8.01
CA ALA A 84 9.22 -16.89 8.32
C ALA A 84 8.32 -15.68 8.62
N ALA A 85 8.79 -14.72 9.41
CA ALA A 85 8.04 -13.51 9.72
C ALA A 85 7.74 -12.66 8.46
N VAL A 86 8.72 -12.50 7.56
CA VAL A 86 8.54 -11.79 6.28
C VAL A 86 7.53 -12.52 5.39
N ALA A 87 7.62 -13.85 5.29
CA ALA A 87 6.70 -14.65 4.49
C ALA A 87 5.26 -14.58 5.04
N ILE A 88 5.08 -14.79 6.34
CA ILE A 88 3.77 -14.73 7.00
C ILE A 88 3.16 -13.32 6.83
N SER A 89 3.94 -12.26 7.09
CA SER A 89 3.49 -10.89 6.88
C SER A 89 3.05 -10.62 5.45
N THR A 90 3.78 -11.16 4.47
CA THR A 90 3.44 -11.01 3.05
C THR A 90 2.13 -11.71 2.71
N LEU A 91 1.95 -12.95 3.18
CA LEU A 91 0.72 -13.72 2.97
C LEU A 91 -0.50 -13.06 3.62
N LEU A 92 -0.36 -12.58 4.86
CA LEU A 92 -1.44 -11.88 5.56
C LEU A 92 -1.83 -10.58 4.86
N ASN A 93 -0.85 -9.79 4.42
CA ASN A 93 -1.11 -8.57 3.65
C ASN A 93 -1.80 -8.89 2.31
N ALA A 94 -1.35 -9.92 1.60
CA ALA A 94 -1.96 -10.36 0.35
C ALA A 94 -3.42 -10.78 0.58
N ALA A 95 -3.68 -11.65 1.55
CA ALA A 95 -5.02 -12.14 1.83
C ALA A 95 -5.99 -11.00 2.20
N TYR A 96 -5.53 -10.04 3.01
CA TYR A 96 -6.37 -8.95 3.48
C TYR A 96 -6.59 -7.87 2.39
N PHE A 97 -5.51 -7.37 1.81
CA PHE A 97 -5.59 -6.20 0.93
C PHE A 97 -5.95 -6.53 -0.52
N LEU A 98 -5.42 -7.64 -1.10
CA LEU A 98 -5.71 -7.97 -2.50
C LEU A 98 -7.17 -8.35 -2.70
N GLY A 99 -7.76 -9.08 -1.75
CA GLY A 99 -9.18 -9.38 -1.82
C GLY A 99 -10.06 -8.13 -1.85
N THR A 100 -9.74 -7.12 -1.04
CA THR A 100 -10.45 -5.83 -1.05
C THR A 100 -10.16 -5.04 -2.32
N ALA A 101 -8.90 -5.01 -2.78
CA ALA A 101 -8.53 -4.33 -4.01
C ALA A 101 -9.28 -4.89 -5.23
N VAL A 102 -9.42 -6.21 -5.33
CA VAL A 102 -10.20 -6.86 -6.40
C VAL A 102 -11.67 -6.45 -6.36
N GLU A 103 -12.27 -6.39 -5.18
CA GLU A 103 -13.68 -5.99 -5.04
C GLU A 103 -13.96 -4.56 -5.54
N LEU A 104 -12.98 -3.65 -5.48
CA LEU A 104 -13.14 -2.29 -6.02
C LEU A 104 -13.40 -2.26 -7.52
N PHE A 105 -12.94 -3.28 -8.26
CA PHE A 105 -13.09 -3.39 -9.72
C PHE A 105 -14.31 -4.25 -10.15
N ILE A 106 -14.91 -5.00 -9.22
CA ILE A 106 -16.07 -5.82 -9.52
C ILE A 106 -17.30 -4.92 -9.67
N PRO A 107 -18.03 -4.99 -10.79
CA PRO A 107 -19.26 -4.22 -10.98
C PRO A 107 -20.28 -4.53 -9.88
N THR A 108 -21.02 -3.51 -9.48
CA THR A 108 -22.10 -3.64 -8.49
C THR A 108 -23.26 -4.44 -9.06
N LYS A 109 -23.86 -5.29 -8.21
CA LYS A 109 -25.13 -5.99 -8.54
C LYS A 109 -26.33 -5.18 -8.08
N GLU A 110 -27.48 -5.44 -8.67
CA GLU A 110 -28.74 -4.88 -8.19
C GLU A 110 -28.97 -5.23 -6.72
N GLY A 111 -29.23 -4.22 -5.89
CA GLY A 111 -29.40 -4.35 -4.43
C GLY A 111 -28.15 -4.14 -3.58
N ASP A 112 -26.97 -3.89 -4.16
CA ASP A 112 -25.81 -3.49 -3.40
C ASP A 112 -25.94 -2.00 -2.99
N VAL A 113 -25.59 -1.69 -1.74
CA VAL A 113 -25.40 -0.31 -1.30
C VAL A 113 -24.14 0.22 -1.99
N VAL A 114 -24.32 1.23 -2.80
CA VAL A 114 -23.29 1.68 -3.73
C VAL A 114 -22.79 3.06 -3.31
N LEU A 115 -21.48 3.28 -3.46
CA LEU A 115 -20.92 4.63 -3.42
C LEU A 115 -21.76 5.59 -4.26
N PRO A 116 -22.13 6.77 -3.74
CA PRO A 116 -22.92 7.74 -4.49
C PRO A 116 -22.17 8.10 -5.81
N PRO A 117 -22.89 8.43 -6.88
CA PRO A 117 -22.28 8.71 -8.18
C PRO A 117 -21.35 9.92 -8.18
N THR A 118 -21.42 10.74 -7.14
CA THR A 118 -20.56 11.88 -6.91
C THR A 118 -19.98 11.81 -5.49
N VAL A 119 -18.81 11.18 -5.37
CA VAL A 119 -17.95 11.41 -4.18
C VAL A 119 -17.54 12.88 -4.22
N LYS A 120 -17.89 13.62 -3.17
CA LYS A 120 -17.58 15.05 -3.07
C LYS A 120 -16.06 15.24 -3.21
N LYS A 121 -15.62 15.68 -4.38
CA LYS A 121 -14.19 15.87 -4.68
C LYS A 121 -13.63 16.97 -3.77
N ASN A 122 -13.02 16.57 -2.66
CA ASN A 122 -12.18 17.50 -1.92
C ASN A 122 -10.85 17.64 -2.69
N LYS A 123 -10.58 18.85 -3.21
CA LYS A 123 -9.37 19.13 -3.98
C LYS A 123 -8.09 18.84 -3.17
N TYR A 124 -8.11 19.12 -1.88
CA TYR A 124 -6.97 18.90 -0.99
C TYR A 124 -6.67 17.41 -0.84
N THR A 125 -7.69 16.59 -0.63
CA THR A 125 -7.54 15.13 -0.55
C THR A 125 -7.03 14.53 -1.86
N ALA A 126 -7.55 15.00 -3.00
CA ALA A 126 -7.09 14.55 -4.30
C ALA A 126 -5.61 14.88 -4.53
N VAL A 127 -5.18 16.10 -4.21
CA VAL A 127 -3.76 16.51 -4.32
C VAL A 127 -2.89 15.68 -3.38
N SER A 128 -3.30 15.49 -2.13
CA SER A 128 -2.57 14.67 -1.16
C SER A 128 -2.42 13.21 -1.63
N MET A 129 -3.47 12.63 -2.22
CA MET A 129 -3.40 11.28 -2.78
C MET A 129 -2.43 11.17 -3.94
N VAL A 130 -2.51 12.11 -4.89
CA VAL A 130 -1.57 12.13 -6.03
C VAL A 130 -0.14 12.27 -5.53
N CYS A 131 0.11 13.15 -4.57
CA CYS A 131 1.42 13.32 -3.97
C CYS A 131 1.93 12.03 -3.30
N LEU A 132 1.07 11.33 -2.55
CA LEU A 132 1.41 10.05 -1.90
C LEU A 132 1.65 8.92 -2.92
N ILE A 133 0.87 8.86 -4.01
CA ILE A 133 1.10 7.92 -5.10
C ILE A 133 2.48 8.16 -5.74
N VAL A 134 2.77 9.40 -6.11
CA VAL A 134 4.04 9.78 -6.72
C VAL A 134 5.20 9.49 -5.77
N MET A 135 5.07 9.83 -4.50
CA MET A 135 6.09 9.56 -3.48
C MET A 135 6.36 8.05 -3.33
N ASN A 136 5.31 7.20 -3.32
CA ASN A 136 5.48 5.75 -3.25
C ASN A 136 6.20 5.19 -4.49
N LEU A 137 5.88 5.68 -5.69
CA LEU A 137 6.54 5.28 -6.92
C LEU A 137 8.00 5.73 -6.95
N LEU A 138 8.28 6.97 -6.56
CA LEU A 138 9.65 7.49 -6.50
C LEU A 138 10.50 6.70 -5.49
N LEU A 139 9.97 6.43 -4.30
CA LEU A 139 10.67 5.63 -3.29
C LEU A 139 10.90 4.17 -3.76
N GLY A 140 10.04 3.64 -4.62
CA GLY A 140 10.24 2.32 -5.23
C GLY A 140 11.33 2.33 -6.29
N ILE A 141 11.23 3.23 -7.27
CA ILE A 141 12.15 3.32 -8.41
C ILE A 141 13.56 3.74 -7.95
N PHE A 142 13.65 4.73 -7.07
CA PHE A 142 14.92 5.26 -6.57
C PHE A 142 15.39 4.61 -5.27
N SER A 143 14.88 3.42 -4.93
CA SER A 143 15.25 2.72 -3.70
C SER A 143 16.74 2.36 -3.62
N GLN A 144 17.35 1.93 -4.72
CA GLN A 144 18.78 1.57 -4.77
C GLN A 144 19.71 2.77 -4.51
N PRO A 145 19.61 3.91 -5.22
CA PRO A 145 20.46 5.05 -4.93
C PRO A 145 20.23 5.63 -3.52
N ILE A 146 19.03 5.56 -2.99
CA ILE A 146 18.75 5.99 -1.60
C ILE A 146 19.47 5.08 -0.60
N LEU A 147 19.44 3.77 -0.80
CA LEU A 147 20.11 2.81 0.07
C LEU A 147 21.64 2.96 0.02
N SER A 148 22.25 3.20 -1.16
CA SER A 148 23.68 3.40 -1.28
C SER A 148 24.15 4.66 -0.55
N VAL A 149 23.43 5.77 -0.71
CA VAL A 149 23.75 7.03 0.01
C VAL A 149 23.62 6.86 1.53
N LEU A 150 22.61 6.13 2.00
CA LEU A 150 22.46 5.84 3.43
C LEU A 150 23.57 4.94 3.96
N ALA A 151 23.97 3.93 3.18
CA ALA A 151 25.08 3.04 3.57
C ALA A 151 26.41 3.80 3.65
N GLU A 152 26.72 4.65 2.68
CA GLU A 152 27.91 5.51 2.71
C GLU A 152 27.86 6.51 3.88
N GLY A 153 26.69 7.06 4.19
CA GLY A 153 26.52 7.92 5.35
C GLY A 153 26.83 7.21 6.66
N LEU A 154 26.31 5.99 6.84
CA LEU A 154 26.56 5.18 8.05
C LEU A 154 28.04 4.82 8.22
N THR A 155 28.75 4.49 7.15
CA THR A 155 30.19 4.17 7.22
C THR A 155 31.08 5.36 7.57
N ARG A 156 30.59 6.60 7.38
CA ARG A 156 31.33 7.81 7.77
C ARG A 156 31.19 8.16 9.27
N PHE A 157 30.18 7.59 9.93
CA PHE A 157 29.90 7.85 11.35
C PHE A 157 30.23 6.64 12.25
N ALA A 158 30.62 5.49 11.68
CA ALA A 158 31.09 4.31 12.38
C ALA A 158 32.62 4.29 12.46
#